data_ea923c5a7c48f1af4a70460342d13309
#
_entry.id   ea923c5a7c48f1af4a70460342d13309
#
_cell.length_a   1.000
_cell.length_b   1.000
_cell.length_c   1.000
_cell.angle_alpha   90.00
_cell.angle_beta   90.00
_cell.angle_gamma   90.00
#
_symmetry.space_group_name_H-M   'P 1'
#
loop_
_entity.id
_entity.type
_entity.pdbx_description
1 polymer ?
#
loop_
_entity_poly.entity_id
_entity_poly.type
_entity_poly.pdbx_seq_one_letter_code
_entity_poly.pdbx_strand_id
1 'polypeptide(L)'
;MELSYKLEKFEGPLDLLLHLIEKNKVNIYDIPIAEITDQYMEYVRQMDEENLDVVSEFLVMAATLLDIKARMLLPKEVNEEGEEEDPRAELVMRLLEYKKFRLMSEELKDLETGADRVFYKDPTIPPEVKEYAEPVDLDKLLDGVTLTKLQKIFESVMKRQQDKIDPVRSTFGTIKKEPVSL
;
A
#
# COMPACT_ATOMS: atom_id res chain seq x y z
N MET A 1 -38.45 6.88 12.25
CA MET A 1 -37.42 5.88 12.63
C MET A 1 -36.28 6.04 11.62
N GLU A 2 -35.31 6.87 11.95
CA GLU A 2 -34.10 6.99 11.15
C GLU A 2 -33.23 5.76 11.42
N LEU A 3 -33.20 4.85 10.46
CA LEU A 3 -32.20 3.80 10.41
C LEU A 3 -30.87 4.46 10.02
N SER A 4 -30.15 4.96 11.01
CA SER A 4 -28.76 5.35 10.86
C SER A 4 -27.97 4.06 10.58
N TYR A 5 -27.82 3.70 9.31
CA TYR A 5 -26.83 2.73 8.88
C TYR A 5 -25.46 3.35 9.17
N LYS A 6 -24.76 2.85 10.20
CA LYS A 6 -23.32 3.07 10.31
C LYS A 6 -22.72 2.54 9.02
N LEU A 7 -22.29 3.44 8.12
CA LEU A 7 -21.49 3.04 6.97
C LEU A 7 -20.28 2.30 7.51
N GLU A 8 -20.17 1.03 7.19
CA GLU A 8 -18.94 0.28 7.42
C GLU A 8 -17.82 1.03 6.70
N LYS A 9 -16.77 1.36 7.42
CA LYS A 9 -15.60 2.03 6.82
C LYS A 9 -14.85 1.01 6.00
N PHE A 10 -15.01 1.04 4.71
CA PHE A 10 -14.20 0.26 3.77
C PHE A 10 -12.84 0.91 3.58
N GLU A 11 -11.78 0.11 3.51
CA GLU A 11 -10.41 0.57 3.29
C GLU A 11 -10.19 1.08 1.86
N GLY A 12 -11.09 0.73 0.92
CA GLY A 12 -11.05 1.15 -0.46
C GLY A 12 -12.12 0.50 -1.34
N PRO A 13 -12.16 0.85 -2.63
CA PRO A 13 -13.18 0.38 -3.56
C PRO A 13 -13.16 -1.15 -3.77
N LEU A 14 -11.98 -1.79 -3.73
CA LEU A 14 -11.87 -3.24 -3.86
C LEU A 14 -12.39 -3.96 -2.62
N ASP A 15 -12.25 -3.37 -1.42
CA ASP A 15 -12.79 -3.90 -0.18
C ASP A 15 -14.32 -3.90 -0.22
N LEU A 16 -14.92 -2.79 -0.65
CA LEU A 16 -16.37 -2.70 -0.86
C LEU A 16 -16.86 -3.75 -1.87
N LEU A 17 -16.17 -3.93 -2.99
CA LEU A 17 -16.54 -4.93 -3.99
C LEU A 17 -16.47 -6.36 -3.44
N LEU A 18 -15.42 -6.71 -2.70
CA LEU A 18 -15.33 -8.03 -2.05
C LEU A 18 -16.47 -8.24 -1.06
N HIS A 19 -16.78 -7.22 -0.24
CA HIS A 19 -17.91 -7.28 0.68
C HIS A 19 -19.24 -7.54 -0.07
N LEU A 20 -19.48 -6.84 -1.19
CA LEU A 20 -20.70 -7.06 -1.98
C LEU A 20 -20.76 -8.46 -2.61
N ILE A 21 -19.63 -8.98 -3.09
CA ILE A 21 -19.52 -10.33 -3.65
C ILE A 21 -19.82 -11.38 -2.57
N GLU A 22 -19.24 -11.22 -1.39
CA GLU A 22 -19.45 -12.12 -0.24
C GLU A 22 -20.89 -12.04 0.28
N LYS A 23 -21.45 -10.84 0.41
CA LYS A 23 -22.83 -10.61 0.85
C LYS A 23 -23.84 -11.28 -0.08
N ASN A 24 -23.61 -11.20 -1.38
CA ASN A 24 -24.46 -11.82 -2.39
C ASN A 24 -24.13 -13.31 -2.62
N LYS A 25 -23.11 -13.86 -1.96
CA LYS A 25 -22.63 -15.25 -2.13
C LYS A 25 -22.30 -15.59 -3.58
N VAL A 26 -21.73 -14.65 -4.29
CA VAL A 26 -21.40 -14.77 -5.71
C VAL A 26 -19.97 -15.30 -5.86
N ASN A 27 -19.75 -16.06 -6.96
CA ASN A 27 -18.40 -16.51 -7.30
C ASN A 27 -17.58 -15.34 -7.85
N ILE A 28 -16.38 -15.14 -7.30
CA ILE A 28 -15.46 -14.08 -7.75
C ILE A 28 -15.03 -14.23 -9.23
N TYR A 29 -15.09 -15.45 -9.79
CA TYR A 29 -14.79 -15.70 -11.20
C TYR A 29 -15.97 -15.45 -12.12
N ASP A 30 -17.19 -15.32 -11.58
CA ASP A 30 -18.40 -15.08 -12.36
C ASP A 30 -19.29 -14.04 -11.67
N ILE A 31 -18.81 -12.80 -11.68
CA ILE A 31 -19.46 -11.68 -11.02
C ILE A 31 -20.62 -11.18 -11.88
N PRO A 32 -21.86 -11.13 -11.38
CA PRO A 32 -22.99 -10.49 -12.05
C PRO A 32 -22.80 -8.97 -12.01
N ILE A 33 -22.03 -8.44 -12.96
CA ILE A 33 -21.59 -7.05 -13.00
C ILE A 33 -22.77 -6.07 -12.92
N ALA A 34 -23.89 -6.36 -13.57
CA ALA A 34 -25.05 -5.48 -13.55
C ALA A 34 -25.55 -5.23 -12.13
N GLU A 35 -25.74 -6.30 -11.34
CA GLU A 35 -26.27 -6.22 -9.98
C GLU A 35 -25.23 -5.62 -9.00
N ILE A 36 -23.97 -6.04 -9.10
CA ILE A 36 -22.91 -5.54 -8.25
C ILE A 36 -22.64 -4.06 -8.50
N THR A 37 -22.68 -3.62 -9.77
CA THR A 37 -22.53 -2.20 -10.11
C THR A 37 -23.65 -1.35 -9.50
N ASP A 38 -24.89 -1.80 -9.58
CA ASP A 38 -26.02 -1.05 -9.04
C ASP A 38 -25.93 -0.92 -7.51
N GLN A 39 -25.57 -1.99 -6.80
CA GLN A 39 -25.32 -1.97 -5.36
C GLN A 39 -24.12 -1.09 -5.00
N TYR A 40 -23.03 -1.17 -5.76
CA TYR A 40 -21.85 -0.33 -5.55
C TYR A 40 -22.19 1.16 -5.67
N MET A 41 -22.94 1.53 -6.73
CA MET A 41 -23.36 2.92 -6.93
C MET A 41 -24.26 3.43 -5.82
N GLU A 42 -25.08 2.56 -5.21
CA GLU A 42 -25.90 2.94 -4.05
C GLU A 42 -25.04 3.26 -2.82
N TYR A 43 -23.99 2.46 -2.56
CA TYR A 43 -23.02 2.74 -1.49
C TYR A 43 -22.27 4.05 -1.72
N VAL A 44 -21.79 4.28 -2.95
CA VAL A 44 -21.06 5.52 -3.28
C VAL A 44 -21.93 6.76 -3.12
N ARG A 45 -23.21 6.69 -3.45
CA ARG A 45 -24.17 7.80 -3.26
C ARG A 45 -24.42 8.13 -1.79
N GLN A 46 -24.23 7.17 -0.89
CA GLN A 46 -24.42 7.35 0.56
C GLN A 46 -23.13 7.79 1.26
N MET A 47 -22.00 7.86 0.56
CA MET A 47 -20.74 8.35 1.12
C MET A 47 -20.82 9.85 1.35
N ASP A 48 -20.39 10.28 2.54
CA ASP A 48 -20.29 11.70 2.88
C ASP A 48 -19.22 12.38 2.03
N GLU A 49 -19.54 13.56 1.50
CA GLU A 49 -18.64 14.35 0.65
C GLU A 49 -17.46 14.99 1.41
N GLU A 50 -17.36 14.74 2.73
CA GLU A 50 -16.35 15.38 3.57
C GLU A 50 -14.90 14.94 3.29
N ASN A 51 -14.72 13.80 2.58
CA ASN A 51 -13.38 13.27 2.30
C ASN A 51 -13.19 13.03 0.79
N LEU A 52 -12.97 14.10 0.05
CA LEU A 52 -12.88 14.12 -1.42
C LEU A 52 -11.82 13.15 -1.99
N ASP A 53 -10.70 12.96 -1.28
CA ASP A 53 -9.63 12.06 -1.75
C ASP A 53 -10.09 10.60 -1.74
N VAL A 54 -10.78 10.18 -0.67
CA VAL A 54 -11.34 8.82 -0.57
C VAL A 54 -12.45 8.63 -1.59
N VAL A 55 -13.37 9.59 -1.69
CA VAL A 55 -14.49 9.52 -2.64
C VAL A 55 -14.00 9.41 -4.09
N SER A 56 -12.87 10.06 -4.43
CA SER A 56 -12.32 10.02 -5.78
C SER A 56 -11.94 8.61 -6.25
N GLU A 57 -11.35 7.79 -5.38
CA GLU A 57 -11.00 6.40 -5.70
C GLU A 57 -12.25 5.54 -5.97
N PHE A 58 -13.31 5.75 -5.18
CA PHE A 58 -14.59 5.06 -5.39
C PHE A 58 -15.26 5.49 -6.70
N LEU A 59 -15.16 6.77 -7.09
CA LEU A 59 -15.70 7.24 -8.37
C LEU A 59 -14.95 6.67 -9.57
N VAL A 60 -13.64 6.53 -9.50
CA VAL A 60 -12.84 5.87 -10.56
C VAL A 60 -13.29 4.42 -10.73
N MET A 61 -13.47 3.70 -9.63
CA MET A 61 -13.97 2.32 -9.69
C MET A 61 -15.41 2.26 -10.22
N ALA A 62 -16.27 3.21 -9.84
CA ALA A 62 -17.63 3.31 -10.38
C ALA A 62 -17.62 3.45 -11.90
N ALA A 63 -16.75 4.31 -12.45
CA ALA A 63 -16.58 4.48 -13.89
C ALA A 63 -16.10 3.19 -14.56
N THR A 64 -15.14 2.48 -13.94
CA THR A 64 -14.66 1.18 -14.43
C THR A 64 -15.78 0.15 -14.47
N LEU A 65 -16.59 0.05 -13.42
CA LEU A 65 -17.72 -0.89 -13.37
C LEU A 65 -18.78 -0.57 -14.42
N LEU A 66 -19.06 0.71 -14.67
CA LEU A 66 -19.99 1.13 -15.72
C LEU A 66 -19.47 0.80 -17.12
N ASP A 67 -18.15 0.95 -17.36
CA ASP A 67 -17.52 0.57 -18.62
C ASP A 67 -17.64 -0.96 -18.85
N ILE A 68 -17.28 -1.77 -17.85
CA ILE A 68 -17.42 -3.22 -17.91
C ILE A 68 -18.88 -3.63 -18.15
N LYS A 69 -19.84 -3.00 -17.42
CA LYS A 69 -21.28 -3.25 -17.62
C LYS A 69 -21.71 -2.93 -19.03
N ALA A 70 -21.25 -1.80 -19.59
CA ALA A 70 -21.57 -1.41 -20.96
C ALA A 70 -21.02 -2.41 -22.00
N ARG A 71 -19.76 -2.82 -21.86
CA ARG A 71 -19.12 -3.82 -22.76
C ARG A 71 -19.83 -5.17 -22.70
N MET A 72 -20.28 -5.61 -21.52
CA MET A 72 -21.01 -6.87 -21.37
C MET A 72 -22.41 -6.85 -21.99
N LEU A 73 -23.02 -5.67 -22.15
CA LEU A 73 -24.32 -5.51 -22.80
C LEU A 73 -24.23 -5.36 -24.33
N LEU A 74 -23.05 -5.06 -24.85
CA LEU A 74 -22.78 -4.98 -26.28
C LEU A 74 -22.44 -6.36 -26.84
N PRO A 75 -22.57 -6.55 -28.18
CA PRO A 75 -22.04 -7.75 -28.83
C PRO A 75 -20.55 -7.89 -28.51
N LYS A 76 -20.15 -9.12 -28.19
CA LYS A 76 -18.77 -9.41 -27.83
C LYS A 76 -17.80 -9.02 -28.95
N GLU A 77 -16.81 -8.25 -28.59
CA GLU A 77 -15.68 -7.96 -29.47
C GLU A 77 -14.74 -9.18 -29.47
N VAL A 78 -14.31 -9.56 -30.67
CA VAL A 78 -13.36 -10.66 -30.87
C VAL A 78 -12.01 -10.02 -31.15
N ASN A 79 -10.97 -10.40 -30.42
CA ASN A 79 -9.63 -9.91 -30.66
C ASN A 79 -9.07 -10.40 -32.03
N GLU A 80 -7.89 -9.90 -32.42
CA GLU A 80 -7.26 -10.28 -33.70
C GLU A 80 -6.94 -11.78 -33.79
N GLU A 81 -6.90 -12.48 -32.64
CA GLU A 81 -6.66 -13.93 -32.55
C GLU A 81 -7.95 -14.76 -32.56
N GLY A 82 -9.11 -14.13 -32.63
CA GLY A 82 -10.42 -14.80 -32.67
C GLY A 82 -10.95 -15.23 -31.30
N GLU A 83 -10.33 -14.77 -30.20
CA GLU A 83 -10.73 -15.06 -28.81
C GLU A 83 -11.68 -13.99 -28.29
N GLU A 84 -12.71 -14.40 -27.55
CA GLU A 84 -13.61 -13.50 -26.84
C GLU A 84 -12.90 -12.99 -25.58
N GLU A 85 -12.64 -11.69 -25.47
CA GLU A 85 -12.11 -11.08 -24.28
C GLU A 85 -13.23 -10.86 -23.24
N ASP A 86 -13.04 -11.40 -22.04
CA ASP A 86 -13.97 -11.12 -20.92
C ASP A 86 -13.61 -9.75 -20.31
N PRO A 87 -14.47 -8.73 -20.45
CA PRO A 87 -14.18 -7.40 -19.93
C PRO A 87 -14.04 -7.35 -18.40
N ARG A 88 -14.41 -8.42 -17.69
CA ARG A 88 -14.25 -8.56 -16.22
C ARG A 88 -12.88 -9.07 -15.82
N ALA A 89 -12.08 -9.62 -16.73
CA ALA A 89 -10.87 -10.37 -16.41
C ALA A 89 -9.88 -9.54 -15.55
N GLU A 90 -9.65 -8.29 -15.91
CA GLU A 90 -8.75 -7.40 -15.16
C GLU A 90 -9.28 -7.13 -13.76
N LEU A 91 -10.57 -6.87 -13.60
CA LEU A 91 -11.20 -6.63 -12.30
C LEU A 91 -11.10 -7.87 -11.40
N VAL A 92 -11.36 -9.05 -11.94
CA VAL A 92 -11.24 -10.33 -11.22
C VAL A 92 -9.81 -10.54 -10.72
N MET A 93 -8.80 -10.29 -11.56
CA MET A 93 -7.39 -10.38 -11.13
C MET A 93 -7.08 -9.44 -9.98
N ARG A 94 -7.47 -8.18 -10.05
CA ARG A 94 -7.27 -7.19 -8.98
C ARG A 94 -7.96 -7.59 -7.68
N LEU A 95 -9.18 -8.12 -7.75
CA LEU A 95 -9.93 -8.60 -6.59
C LEU A 95 -9.27 -9.82 -5.93
N LEU A 96 -8.76 -10.76 -6.72
CA LEU A 96 -8.03 -11.94 -6.22
C LEU A 96 -6.71 -11.53 -5.55
N GLU A 97 -5.98 -10.61 -6.15
CA GLU A 97 -4.75 -10.08 -5.59
C GLU A 97 -5.01 -9.37 -4.27
N TYR A 98 -6.00 -8.48 -4.22
CA TYR A 98 -6.40 -7.80 -2.99
C TYR A 98 -6.82 -8.80 -1.90
N LYS A 99 -7.66 -9.77 -2.23
CA LYS A 99 -8.07 -10.83 -1.28
C LYS A 99 -6.88 -11.61 -0.73
N LYS A 100 -5.90 -11.93 -1.58
CA LYS A 100 -4.66 -12.60 -1.17
C LYS A 100 -3.89 -11.76 -0.16
N PHE A 101 -3.66 -10.47 -0.46
CA PHE A 101 -2.93 -9.57 0.43
C PHE A 101 -3.68 -9.34 1.74
N ARG A 102 -4.99 -9.22 1.72
CA ARG A 102 -5.83 -9.10 2.93
C ARG A 102 -5.65 -10.30 3.84
N LEU A 103 -5.76 -11.53 3.32
CA LEU A 103 -5.54 -12.75 4.10
C LEU A 103 -4.13 -12.82 4.70
N MET A 104 -3.10 -12.45 3.91
CA MET A 104 -1.72 -12.38 4.40
C MET A 104 -1.54 -11.33 5.50
N SER A 105 -2.20 -10.19 5.38
CA SER A 105 -2.17 -9.12 6.39
C SER A 105 -2.83 -9.56 7.71
N GLU A 106 -3.94 -10.28 7.65
CA GLU A 106 -4.60 -10.85 8.83
C GLU A 106 -3.70 -11.86 9.55
N GLU A 107 -3.04 -12.75 8.80
CA GLU A 107 -2.09 -13.72 9.36
C GLU A 107 -0.86 -13.03 9.99
N LEU A 108 -0.32 -12.01 9.34
CA LEU A 108 0.80 -11.22 9.89
C LEU A 108 0.40 -10.48 11.17
N LYS A 109 -0.82 -9.96 11.24
CA LYS A 109 -1.35 -9.29 12.44
C LYS A 109 -1.46 -10.25 13.63
N ASP A 110 -1.85 -11.49 13.38
CA ASP A 110 -1.90 -12.53 14.42
C ASP A 110 -0.50 -12.87 14.93
N LEU A 111 0.50 -12.92 14.03
CA LEU A 111 1.90 -13.13 14.40
C LEU A 111 2.47 -11.95 15.19
N GLU A 112 2.12 -10.71 14.83
CA GLU A 112 2.51 -9.48 15.55
C GLU A 112 2.02 -9.51 17.00
N THR A 113 0.77 -9.91 17.24
CA THR A 113 0.19 -10.03 18.59
C THR A 113 0.96 -11.03 19.47
N GLY A 114 1.59 -12.04 18.85
CA GLY A 114 2.50 -12.97 19.53
C GLY A 114 3.89 -12.39 19.81
N ALA A 115 4.40 -11.57 18.89
CA ALA A 115 5.74 -10.97 18.98
C ALA A 115 5.85 -9.93 20.09
N ASP A 116 4.80 -9.17 20.38
CA ASP A 116 4.74 -8.19 21.48
C ASP A 116 4.98 -8.79 22.88
N ARG A 117 4.87 -10.11 23.02
CA ARG A 117 5.11 -10.82 24.28
C ARG A 117 6.55 -11.31 24.43
N VAL A 118 7.39 -11.12 23.41
CA VAL A 118 8.78 -11.59 23.42
C VAL A 118 9.71 -10.42 23.73
N PHE A 119 10.35 -10.51 24.90
CA PHE A 119 11.41 -9.57 25.25
C PHE A 119 12.74 -10.14 24.79
N TYR A 120 13.44 -9.37 23.96
CA TYR A 120 14.80 -9.70 23.55
C TYR A 120 15.77 -9.02 24.49
N LYS A 121 16.75 -9.79 24.97
CA LYS A 121 17.89 -9.21 25.70
C LYS A 121 18.71 -8.39 24.72
N ASP A 122 19.10 -7.20 25.13
CA ASP A 122 20.09 -6.43 24.37
C ASP A 122 21.35 -7.26 24.09
N PRO A 123 21.94 -7.18 22.89
CA PRO A 123 23.11 -7.93 22.56
C PRO A 123 24.24 -7.60 23.53
N THR A 124 24.61 -8.57 24.36
CA THR A 124 25.73 -8.44 25.28
C THR A 124 27.01 -8.65 24.45
N ILE A 125 27.59 -7.55 24.01
CA ILE A 125 28.90 -7.59 23.32
C ILE A 125 29.95 -7.67 24.43
N PRO A 126 30.78 -8.72 24.46
CA PRO A 126 31.90 -8.82 25.40
C PRO A 126 32.80 -7.58 25.32
N PRO A 127 33.34 -7.09 26.44
CA PRO A 127 34.18 -5.89 26.41
C PRO A 127 35.40 -6.03 25.47
N GLU A 128 35.95 -7.23 25.36
CA GLU A 128 37.07 -7.52 24.46
C GLU A 128 36.71 -7.31 22.98
N VAL A 129 35.44 -7.56 22.59
CA VAL A 129 34.95 -7.33 21.25
C VAL A 129 34.57 -5.87 21.01
N LYS A 130 34.15 -5.17 22.08
CA LYS A 130 33.87 -3.72 22.02
C LYS A 130 35.12 -2.89 21.82
N GLU A 131 36.23 -3.34 22.38
CA GLU A 131 37.53 -2.66 22.30
C GLU A 131 38.33 -3.07 21.07
N TYR A 132 37.89 -4.13 20.38
CA TYR A 132 38.57 -4.58 19.16
C TYR A 132 38.24 -3.62 18.01
N ALA A 133 39.20 -2.82 17.66
CA ALA A 133 39.23 -2.07 16.42
C ALA A 133 40.17 -2.79 15.44
N GLU A 134 39.65 -3.26 14.33
CA GLU A 134 40.56 -3.78 13.26
C GLU A 134 41.57 -2.70 12.88
N PRO A 135 42.88 -3.04 12.84
CA PRO A 135 43.87 -2.09 12.37
C PRO A 135 43.55 -1.69 10.93
N VAL A 136 43.22 -0.40 10.77
CA VAL A 136 42.89 0.13 9.45
C VAL A 136 44.18 0.22 8.62
N ASP A 137 44.29 -0.60 7.59
CA ASP A 137 45.35 -0.49 6.60
C ASP A 137 45.10 0.73 5.72
N LEU A 138 45.71 1.87 6.11
CA LEU A 138 45.54 3.14 5.42
C LEU A 138 46.06 3.09 3.98
N ASP A 139 47.06 2.27 3.68
CA ASP A 139 47.61 2.17 2.34
C ASP A 139 46.61 1.50 1.38
N LYS A 140 45.87 0.49 1.85
CA LYS A 140 44.77 -0.11 1.10
C LYS A 140 43.56 0.77 0.97
N LEU A 141 43.27 1.55 2.02
CA LEU A 141 42.11 2.48 2.02
C LEU A 141 42.34 3.65 1.10
N LEU A 142 43.57 4.11 0.94
CA LEU A 142 43.94 5.24 0.12
C LEU A 142 44.34 4.84 -1.30
N ASP A 143 44.47 3.55 -1.58
CA ASP A 143 44.81 3.06 -2.92
C ASP A 143 43.71 3.46 -3.92
N GLY A 144 44.09 4.14 -4.99
CA GLY A 144 43.19 4.65 -6.03
C GLY A 144 42.32 5.83 -5.60
N VAL A 145 42.58 6.47 -4.45
CA VAL A 145 41.92 7.69 -4.05
C VAL A 145 42.57 8.91 -4.71
N THR A 146 41.86 9.52 -5.64
CA THR A 146 42.30 10.78 -6.26
C THR A 146 41.75 11.97 -5.48
N LEU A 147 42.40 13.13 -5.60
CA LEU A 147 41.94 14.38 -4.97
C LEU A 147 40.48 14.71 -5.32
N THR A 148 40.09 14.47 -6.56
CA THR A 148 38.70 14.66 -7.03
C THR A 148 37.71 13.73 -6.34
N LYS A 149 38.10 12.48 -6.06
CA LYS A 149 37.26 11.51 -5.35
C LYS A 149 37.12 11.88 -3.88
N LEU A 150 38.22 12.34 -3.27
CA LEU A 150 38.21 12.85 -1.88
C LEU A 150 37.31 14.07 -1.74
N GLN A 151 37.36 15.02 -2.66
CA GLN A 151 36.48 16.19 -2.68
C GLN A 151 35.00 15.78 -2.74
N LYS A 152 34.64 14.86 -3.64
CA LYS A 152 33.27 14.37 -3.75
C LYS A 152 32.77 13.68 -2.49
N ILE A 153 33.62 12.88 -1.83
CA ILE A 153 33.29 12.23 -0.56
C ILE A 153 33.08 13.31 0.51
N PHE A 154 33.97 14.27 0.61
CA PHE A 154 33.87 15.38 1.58
C PHE A 154 32.56 16.17 1.36
N GLU A 155 32.26 16.55 0.14
CA GLU A 155 30.99 17.24 -0.20
C GLU A 155 29.77 16.41 0.20
N SER A 156 29.81 15.07 -0.02
CA SER A 156 28.71 14.18 0.35
C SER A 156 28.52 14.07 1.86
N VAL A 157 29.61 14.05 2.63
CA VAL A 157 29.58 14.00 4.09
C VAL A 157 29.06 15.31 4.66
N MET A 158 29.54 16.43 4.14
CA MET A 158 29.07 17.77 4.54
C MET A 158 27.56 17.93 4.26
N LYS A 159 27.09 17.48 3.11
CA LYS A 159 25.68 17.51 2.77
C LYS A 159 24.83 16.66 3.73
N ARG A 160 25.28 15.43 4.05
CA ARG A 160 24.59 14.56 5.02
C ARG A 160 24.55 15.15 6.43
N GLN A 161 25.60 15.88 6.83
CA GLN A 161 25.64 16.55 8.12
C GLN A 161 24.69 17.76 8.13
N GLN A 162 24.60 18.50 7.03
CA GLN A 162 23.68 19.63 6.89
C GLN A 162 22.21 19.16 6.88
N ASP A 163 21.92 18.04 6.20
CA ASP A 163 20.58 17.41 6.18
C ASP A 163 20.15 16.92 7.57
N LYS A 164 21.10 16.54 8.44
CA LYS A 164 20.81 16.17 9.83
C LYS A 164 20.51 17.38 10.73
N ILE A 165 21.12 18.52 10.44
CA ILE A 165 20.93 19.77 11.21
C ILE A 165 19.64 20.47 10.78
N ASP A 166 19.24 20.34 9.51
CA ASP A 166 18.04 20.97 8.95
C ASP A 166 17.07 19.88 8.40
N PRO A 167 16.30 19.22 9.26
CA PRO A 167 15.39 18.14 8.87
C PRO A 167 14.24 18.60 7.95
N VAL A 168 14.01 19.91 7.84
CA VAL A 168 12.96 20.49 6.96
C VAL A 168 13.35 20.41 5.48
N ARG A 169 14.63 20.20 5.16
CA ARG A 169 15.13 20.05 3.80
C ARG A 169 15.28 18.63 3.29
N SER A 170 15.08 17.63 4.14
CA SER A 170 15.06 16.25 3.68
C SER A 170 13.80 16.01 2.86
N THR A 171 13.97 15.61 1.60
CA THR A 171 12.89 15.32 0.63
C THR A 171 12.03 14.10 1.00
N PHE A 172 12.30 13.44 2.13
CA PHE A 172 11.47 12.41 2.72
C PHE A 172 10.76 13.01 3.92
N GLY A 173 9.44 13.24 3.78
CA GLY A 173 8.60 13.80 4.81
C GLY A 173 8.69 12.99 6.10
N THR A 174 9.38 13.53 7.08
CA THR A 174 9.32 13.04 8.45
C THR A 174 7.97 13.44 9.02
N ILE A 175 7.14 12.45 9.31
CA ILE A 175 5.90 12.65 10.08
C ILE A 175 6.29 13.35 11.38
N LYS A 176 5.85 14.61 11.56
CA LYS A 176 5.98 15.32 12.83
C LYS A 176 5.18 14.54 13.88
N LYS A 177 5.85 13.85 14.79
CA LYS A 177 5.23 13.42 16.04
C LYS A 177 5.02 14.68 16.87
N GLU A 178 3.78 15.11 17.03
CA GLU A 178 3.43 16.14 18.01
C GLU A 178 3.74 15.59 19.41
N PRO A 179 4.35 16.40 20.30
CA PRO A 179 4.56 15.98 21.67
C PRO A 179 3.20 15.87 22.36
N VAL A 180 2.92 14.68 22.89
CA VAL A 180 1.77 14.45 23.77
C VAL A 180 2.02 15.27 25.03
N SER A 181 1.24 16.33 25.23
CA SER A 181 1.22 17.07 26.49
C SER A 181 0.58 16.20 27.57
N LEU A 182 1.33 15.95 28.63
CA LEU A 182 0.83 15.39 29.88
C LEU A 182 -0.16 16.34 30.56
#